data_4626d37ba860aaa080c7eacb49e61536
#
_entry.id   4626d37ba860aaa080c7eacb49e61536
#
_cell.length_a   1.000
_cell.length_b   1.000
_cell.length_c   1.000
_cell.angle_alpha   90.00
_cell.angle_beta   90.00
_cell.angle_gamma   90.00
#
_symmetry.space_group_name_H-M   'P 1'
#
loop_
_entity.id
_entity.type
_entity.pdbx_description
1 polymer ?
#
loop_
_entity_poly.entity_id
_entity_poly.type
_entity_poly.pdbx_seq_one_letter_code
_entity_poly.pdbx_strand_id
1 'polypeptide(L)'
;MKLNEGLKAYGMKAVLALTTCILITSTASAQRTMKGQDNISASIHYSFSGQVPIGADLWWGRYLLSGNAKAGISYSPFSHTLSTTATSGSRTIQNHTILAHGEYMHRIISNRGRHIGLYAGGGVFLGCELYDPQKRLPEYIVTGLGDCGFLYGIYPAVELELFISRQTCILIRCGLPVNFSSPLSKVRYTTGIGARINLN
;
A
#
# COMPACT_ATOMS: atom_id res chain seq x y z
N MET A 1 -25.17 21.15 -9.87
CA MET A 1 -25.97 19.92 -9.57
C MET A 1 -25.73 18.75 -10.55
N LYS A 2 -25.07 18.93 -11.69
CA LYS A 2 -24.78 17.84 -12.69
C LYS A 2 -23.53 16.99 -12.41
N LEU A 3 -22.60 17.44 -11.55
CA LEU A 3 -21.35 16.69 -11.23
C LEU A 3 -21.60 15.39 -10.44
N ASN A 4 -22.69 15.35 -9.67
CA ASN A 4 -22.97 14.24 -8.75
C ASN A 4 -23.56 13.00 -9.44
N GLU A 5 -24.16 13.16 -10.61
CA GLU A 5 -24.73 12.03 -11.39
C GLU A 5 -23.64 11.26 -12.15
N GLY A 6 -22.61 11.97 -12.64
CA GLY A 6 -21.47 11.34 -13.30
C GLY A 6 -20.70 10.42 -12.35
N LEU A 7 -20.41 10.88 -11.13
CA LEU A 7 -19.67 10.09 -10.12
C LEU A 7 -20.43 8.82 -9.71
N LYS A 8 -21.76 8.91 -9.57
CA LYS A 8 -22.62 7.75 -9.26
C LYS A 8 -22.64 6.73 -10.41
N ALA A 9 -22.66 7.21 -11.66
CA ALA A 9 -22.64 6.32 -12.84
C ALA A 9 -21.30 5.58 -12.99
N TYR A 10 -20.16 6.24 -12.72
CA TYR A 10 -18.85 5.58 -12.73
C TYR A 10 -18.69 4.59 -11.58
N GLY A 11 -19.14 4.94 -10.38
CA GLY A 11 -19.13 4.03 -9.24
C GLY A 11 -19.95 2.76 -9.49
N MET A 12 -21.13 2.90 -10.09
CA MET A 12 -22.00 1.76 -10.39
C MET A 12 -21.42 0.87 -11.50
N LYS A 13 -20.78 1.44 -12.52
CA LYS A 13 -20.07 0.67 -13.57
C LYS A 13 -18.86 -0.09 -13.01
N ALA A 14 -18.10 0.52 -12.11
CA ALA A 14 -16.98 -0.14 -11.46
C ALA A 14 -17.43 -1.29 -10.55
N VAL A 15 -18.51 -1.11 -9.79
CA VAL A 15 -19.11 -2.17 -8.96
C VAL A 15 -19.65 -3.30 -9.84
N LEU A 16 -20.33 -2.98 -10.93
CA LEU A 16 -20.87 -3.97 -11.87
C LEU A 16 -19.74 -4.77 -12.54
N ALA A 17 -18.66 -4.10 -12.98
CA ALA A 17 -17.50 -4.76 -13.56
C ALA A 17 -16.80 -5.68 -12.54
N LEU A 18 -16.67 -5.23 -11.29
CA LEU A 18 -16.11 -6.03 -10.21
C LEU A 18 -16.97 -7.26 -9.90
N THR A 19 -18.30 -7.09 -9.85
CA THR A 19 -19.25 -8.18 -9.61
C THR A 19 -19.27 -9.17 -10.77
N THR A 20 -19.17 -8.70 -12.01
CA THR A 20 -19.09 -9.56 -13.20
C THR A 20 -17.77 -10.36 -13.21
N CYS A 21 -16.65 -9.74 -12.87
CA CYS A 21 -15.37 -10.44 -12.68
C CYS A 21 -15.46 -11.53 -11.61
N ILE A 22 -16.12 -11.27 -10.48
CA ILE A 22 -16.31 -12.24 -9.39
C ILE A 22 -17.19 -13.42 -9.84
N LEU A 23 -18.23 -13.18 -10.64
CA LEU A 23 -19.14 -14.23 -11.16
C LEU A 23 -18.49 -15.11 -12.23
N ILE A 24 -17.62 -14.56 -13.07
CA ILE A 24 -16.91 -15.35 -14.10
C ILE A 24 -15.87 -16.29 -13.47
N THR A 25 -15.35 -16.00 -12.28
CA THR A 25 -14.35 -16.81 -11.60
C THR A 25 -14.91 -18.06 -10.90
N SER A 26 -16.21 -18.23 -10.85
CA SER A 26 -16.84 -19.39 -10.18
C SER A 26 -16.56 -20.74 -10.87
N THR A 27 -16.09 -20.74 -12.12
CA THR A 27 -15.74 -21.94 -12.90
C THR A 27 -14.24 -22.23 -12.95
N ALA A 28 -13.38 -21.33 -12.45
CA ALA A 28 -11.95 -21.56 -12.42
C ALA A 28 -11.61 -22.57 -11.33
N SER A 29 -11.13 -23.75 -11.72
CA SER A 29 -10.60 -24.75 -10.78
C SER A 29 -9.49 -24.12 -9.94
N ALA A 30 -9.74 -24.01 -8.64
CA ALA A 30 -8.84 -23.36 -7.70
C ALA A 30 -7.45 -23.95 -7.73
N GLN A 31 -6.49 -23.12 -7.96
CA GLN A 31 -5.10 -23.52 -7.79
C GLN A 31 -4.74 -23.49 -6.30
N ARG A 32 -4.08 -24.53 -5.86
CA ARG A 32 -3.42 -24.55 -4.55
C ARG A 32 -2.18 -23.69 -4.61
N THR A 33 -2.08 -22.64 -3.79
CA THR A 33 -0.79 -22.02 -3.50
C THR A 33 0.15 -23.12 -3.00
N MET A 34 1.18 -23.42 -3.77
CA MET A 34 2.11 -24.49 -3.41
C MET A 34 3.21 -23.90 -2.52
N LYS A 35 3.61 -24.64 -1.49
CA LYS A 35 4.79 -24.32 -0.71
C LYS A 35 6.00 -24.19 -1.63
N GLY A 36 6.74 -23.08 -1.49
CA GLY A 36 7.90 -22.80 -2.32
C GLY A 36 7.60 -22.09 -3.62
N GLN A 37 6.33 -21.83 -3.96
CA GLN A 37 5.94 -21.08 -5.14
C GLN A 37 6.28 -19.61 -4.99
N ASP A 38 7.00 -19.06 -5.96
CA ASP A 38 7.31 -17.65 -6.02
C ASP A 38 6.14 -16.83 -6.60
N ASN A 39 6.09 -15.57 -6.23
CA ASN A 39 5.08 -14.65 -6.74
C ASN A 39 5.65 -13.24 -6.90
N ILE A 40 5.07 -12.50 -7.84
CA ILE A 40 5.32 -11.07 -8.02
C ILE A 40 3.99 -10.36 -7.89
N SER A 41 3.95 -9.26 -7.15
CA SER A 41 2.76 -8.44 -7.02
C SER A 41 3.07 -6.97 -7.17
N ALA A 42 2.14 -6.26 -7.79
CA ALA A 42 2.14 -4.80 -7.90
C ALA A 42 0.82 -4.28 -7.33
N SER A 43 0.88 -3.19 -6.59
CA SER A 43 -0.29 -2.54 -6.00
C SER A 43 -0.18 -1.03 -6.06
N ILE A 44 -1.33 -0.39 -6.08
CA ILE A 44 -1.47 1.03 -5.79
C ILE A 44 -2.12 1.17 -4.42
N HIS A 45 -1.65 2.10 -3.63
CA HIS A 45 -2.20 2.34 -2.29
C HIS A 45 -2.52 3.81 -2.08
N TYR A 46 -3.52 4.03 -1.25
CA TYR A 46 -3.90 5.34 -0.73
C TYR A 46 -3.47 5.45 0.73
N SER A 47 -2.88 6.59 1.08
CA SER A 47 -2.46 6.87 2.46
C SER A 47 -3.32 7.97 3.06
N PHE A 48 -3.89 7.75 4.24
CA PHE A 48 -4.83 8.67 4.88
C PHE A 48 -4.16 9.80 5.67
N SER A 49 -2.89 10.07 5.47
CA SER A 49 -2.14 11.06 6.24
C SER A 49 -1.77 12.33 5.47
N GLY A 50 -2.57 12.77 4.50
CA GLY A 50 -2.25 14.01 3.76
C GLY A 50 -3.15 14.26 2.56
N GLN A 51 -2.88 15.35 1.83
CA GLN A 51 -3.59 15.66 0.58
C GLN A 51 -3.00 14.82 -0.57
N VAL A 52 -3.83 13.95 -1.16
CA VAL A 52 -3.58 13.15 -2.38
C VAL A 52 -2.33 12.26 -2.34
N PRO A 53 -2.29 11.23 -1.56
CA PRO A 53 -1.18 10.31 -1.57
C PRO A 53 -1.56 8.99 -2.21
N ILE A 54 -1.47 8.90 -3.53
CA ILE A 54 -1.49 7.62 -4.23
C ILE A 54 -0.05 7.18 -4.39
N GLY A 55 0.30 6.08 -3.75
CA GLY A 55 1.58 5.42 -3.88
C GLY A 55 1.48 4.13 -4.69
N ALA A 56 2.62 3.53 -4.95
CA ALA A 56 2.74 2.27 -5.65
C ALA A 56 3.75 1.35 -4.95
N ASP A 57 3.46 0.06 -4.99
CA ASP A 57 4.30 -0.99 -4.42
C ASP A 57 4.63 -2.04 -5.47
N LEU A 58 5.83 -2.58 -5.38
CA LEU A 58 6.26 -3.76 -6.12
C LEU A 58 6.87 -4.76 -5.13
N TRP A 59 6.40 -6.00 -5.18
CA TRP A 59 6.79 -7.05 -4.26
C TRP A 59 7.19 -8.32 -5.01
N TRP A 60 8.21 -8.97 -4.51
CA TRP A 60 8.51 -10.38 -4.76
C TRP A 60 8.24 -11.16 -3.49
N GLY A 61 7.64 -12.34 -3.61
CA GLY A 61 7.29 -13.17 -2.46
C GLY A 61 7.43 -14.64 -2.76
N ARG A 62 7.44 -15.42 -1.66
CA ARG A 62 7.44 -16.90 -1.71
C ARG A 62 6.44 -17.43 -0.71
N TYR A 63 5.55 -18.30 -1.18
CA TYR A 63 4.62 -18.99 -0.31
C TYR A 63 5.34 -20.04 0.54
N LEU A 64 5.15 -19.93 1.84
CA LEU A 64 5.59 -20.88 2.83
C LEU A 64 4.41 -21.79 3.25
N LEU A 65 4.67 -22.74 4.17
CA LEU A 65 3.63 -23.68 4.62
C LEU A 65 2.40 -22.96 5.21
N SER A 66 2.62 -21.91 5.99
CA SER A 66 1.61 -21.18 6.76
C SER A 66 1.39 -19.72 6.33
N GLY A 67 2.08 -19.26 5.29
CA GLY A 67 1.99 -17.85 4.89
C GLY A 67 2.78 -17.50 3.65
N ASN A 68 3.11 -16.23 3.53
CA ASN A 68 3.87 -15.67 2.42
C ASN A 68 4.97 -14.73 2.98
N ALA A 69 6.23 -15.02 2.67
CA ALA A 69 7.34 -14.11 2.94
C ALA A 69 7.53 -13.21 1.71
N LYS A 70 7.65 -11.90 1.91
CA LYS A 70 7.72 -10.93 0.82
C LYS A 70 8.83 -9.91 1.08
N ALA A 71 9.47 -9.50 -0.01
CA ALA A 71 10.37 -8.35 -0.05
C ALA A 71 9.94 -7.42 -1.18
N GLY A 72 10.05 -6.12 -1.01
CA GLY A 72 9.58 -5.19 -2.01
C GLY A 72 10.04 -3.77 -1.82
N ILE A 73 9.63 -2.93 -2.74
CA ILE A 73 9.84 -1.49 -2.71
C ILE A 73 8.51 -0.78 -2.84
N SER A 74 8.40 0.36 -2.16
CA SER A 74 7.25 1.26 -2.29
C SER A 74 7.70 2.69 -2.55
N TYR A 75 6.86 3.40 -3.28
CA TYR A 75 6.98 4.82 -3.52
C TYR A 75 5.68 5.50 -3.12
N SER A 76 5.76 6.56 -2.34
CA SER A 76 4.61 7.33 -1.90
C SER A 76 4.95 8.82 -1.88
N PRO A 77 4.24 9.63 -2.68
CA PRO A 77 4.27 11.09 -2.53
C PRO A 77 3.37 11.49 -1.37
N PHE A 78 3.78 12.47 -0.57
CA PHE A 78 2.99 13.02 0.53
C PHE A 78 3.00 14.53 0.49
N SER A 79 1.95 15.13 1.06
CA SER A 79 1.87 16.56 1.27
C SER A 79 1.47 16.83 2.72
N HIS A 80 2.28 17.59 3.42
CA HIS A 80 1.97 18.02 4.78
C HIS A 80 1.70 19.52 4.80
N THR A 81 0.57 19.91 5.40
CA THR A 81 0.26 21.31 5.63
C THR A 81 0.69 21.68 7.06
N LEU A 82 1.70 22.53 7.16
CA LEU A 82 2.16 23.09 8.43
C LEU A 82 1.49 24.45 8.64
N SER A 83 0.76 24.60 9.74
CA SER A 83 0.26 25.89 10.20
C SER A 83 1.30 26.55 11.10
N THR A 84 1.80 27.71 10.70
CA THR A 84 2.78 28.47 11.48
C THR A 84 2.04 29.52 12.29
N THR A 85 2.18 29.45 13.61
CA THR A 85 1.58 30.41 14.55
C THR A 85 2.19 31.80 14.47
N ALA A 86 3.39 31.94 13.90
CA ALA A 86 4.13 33.23 13.85
C ALA A 86 3.78 34.13 12.66
N THR A 87 3.24 33.59 11.59
CA THR A 87 2.73 34.33 10.44
C THR A 87 1.48 33.60 9.97
N SER A 88 0.35 34.25 9.86
CA SER A 88 -0.97 33.66 9.51
C SER A 88 -1.01 33.01 8.12
N GLY A 89 -0.11 32.05 7.85
CA GLY A 89 0.03 31.32 6.60
C GLY A 89 0.17 29.83 6.83
N SER A 90 -0.64 29.03 6.15
CA SER A 90 -0.40 27.59 6.02
C SER A 90 0.53 27.33 4.83
N ARG A 91 1.59 26.55 5.02
CA ARG A 91 2.45 26.09 3.92
C ARG A 91 2.33 24.58 3.75
N THR A 92 2.17 24.14 2.52
CA THR A 92 2.17 22.72 2.16
C THR A 92 3.57 22.33 1.70
N ILE A 93 4.16 21.34 2.38
CA ILE A 93 5.41 20.70 1.99
C ILE A 93 5.07 19.42 1.24
N GLN A 94 5.68 19.24 0.07
CA GLN A 94 5.63 17.97 -0.65
C GLN A 94 6.90 17.17 -0.34
N ASN A 95 6.72 15.90 -0.04
CA ASN A 95 7.81 14.95 0.16
C ASN A 95 7.52 13.65 -0.60
N HIS A 96 8.59 12.97 -0.97
CA HIS A 96 8.57 11.69 -1.67
C HIS A 96 9.23 10.65 -0.79
N THR A 97 8.54 9.57 -0.52
CA THR A 97 9.06 8.49 0.32
C THR A 97 9.33 7.27 -0.54
N ILE A 98 10.55 6.73 -0.44
CA ILE A 98 10.96 5.48 -1.08
C ILE A 98 11.36 4.53 0.03
N LEU A 99 10.71 3.36 0.10
CA LEU A 99 10.94 2.37 1.15
C LEU A 99 11.26 1.01 0.53
N ALA A 100 12.20 0.30 1.14
CA ALA A 100 12.40 -1.12 0.98
C ALA A 100 11.77 -1.85 2.16
N HIS A 101 11.05 -2.93 1.88
CA HIS A 101 10.29 -3.70 2.87
C HIS A 101 10.69 -5.15 2.88
N GLY A 102 10.65 -5.76 4.08
CA GLY A 102 10.65 -7.20 4.26
C GLY A 102 9.53 -7.58 5.21
N GLU A 103 8.66 -8.50 4.82
CA GLU A 103 7.50 -8.87 5.63
C GLU A 103 7.15 -10.35 5.56
N TYR A 104 6.45 -10.80 6.59
CA TYR A 104 5.83 -12.11 6.64
C TYR A 104 4.34 -11.98 6.93
N MET A 105 3.53 -12.58 6.06
CA MET A 105 2.07 -12.59 6.12
C MET A 105 1.61 -14.01 6.44
N HIS A 106 1.09 -14.22 7.64
CA HIS A 106 0.53 -15.49 8.06
C HIS A 106 -0.90 -15.66 7.51
N ARG A 107 -1.20 -16.85 6.98
CA ARG A 107 -2.54 -17.16 6.47
C ARG A 107 -3.48 -17.46 7.64
N ILE A 108 -4.49 -16.63 7.83
CA ILE A 108 -5.50 -16.75 8.90
C ILE A 108 -6.66 -17.63 8.43
N ILE A 109 -7.21 -17.34 7.25
CA ILE A 109 -8.38 -18.02 6.72
C ILE A 109 -8.14 -18.31 5.23
N SER A 110 -8.59 -19.48 4.78
CA SER A 110 -8.79 -19.75 3.36
C SER A 110 -10.03 -20.62 3.20
N ASN A 111 -10.81 -20.37 2.15
CA ASN A 111 -11.97 -21.21 1.85
C ASN A 111 -11.52 -22.58 1.31
N ARG A 112 -12.42 -23.58 1.32
CA ARG A 112 -12.14 -24.95 0.84
C ARG A 112 -11.66 -24.98 -0.61
N GLY A 113 -12.20 -24.11 -1.46
CA GLY A 113 -11.79 -23.97 -2.86
C GLY A 113 -10.51 -23.15 -3.03
N ARG A 114 -10.01 -22.51 -1.97
CA ARG A 114 -8.84 -21.61 -1.97
C ARG A 114 -8.94 -20.45 -2.98
N HIS A 115 -10.16 -20.00 -3.27
CA HIS A 115 -10.40 -18.81 -4.08
C HIS A 115 -10.19 -17.53 -3.28
N ILE A 116 -10.29 -17.61 -1.95
CA ILE A 116 -10.15 -16.49 -1.05
C ILE A 116 -9.15 -16.87 0.04
N GLY A 117 -8.17 -16.00 0.25
CA GLY A 117 -7.19 -16.09 1.34
C GLY A 117 -7.14 -14.79 2.13
N LEU A 118 -7.24 -14.88 3.45
CA LEU A 118 -7.01 -13.76 4.37
C LEU A 118 -5.70 -13.99 5.10
N TYR A 119 -4.85 -12.99 5.04
CA TYR A 119 -3.54 -13.00 5.68
C TYR A 119 -3.43 -11.82 6.64
N ALA A 120 -2.75 -12.02 7.74
CA ALA A 120 -2.33 -10.96 8.64
C ALA A 120 -0.89 -11.16 9.04
N GLY A 121 -0.18 -10.08 9.21
CA GLY A 121 1.25 -10.14 9.54
C GLY A 121 1.86 -8.76 9.57
N GLY A 122 3.11 -8.70 9.19
CA GLY A 122 3.85 -7.45 9.14
C GLY A 122 5.31 -7.68 8.85
N GLY A 123 6.04 -6.60 8.91
CA GLY A 123 7.46 -6.60 8.62
C GLY A 123 8.15 -5.34 9.09
N VAL A 124 9.31 -5.15 8.53
CA VAL A 124 10.15 -3.97 8.75
C VAL A 124 10.35 -3.25 7.43
N PHE A 125 10.58 -1.97 7.50
CA PHE A 125 10.99 -1.18 6.35
C PHE A 125 12.15 -0.26 6.70
N LEU A 126 12.86 0.11 5.65
CA LEU A 126 13.89 1.14 5.68
C LEU A 126 13.85 1.92 4.35
N GLY A 127 14.27 3.17 4.38
CA GLY A 127 14.27 3.98 3.17
C GLY A 127 14.61 5.43 3.42
N CYS A 128 14.13 6.29 2.55
CA CYS A 128 14.37 7.71 2.63
C CYS A 128 13.13 8.54 2.30
N GLU A 129 13.08 9.70 2.91
CA GLU A 129 12.10 10.75 2.67
C GLU A 129 12.82 11.92 2.03
N LEU A 130 12.45 12.23 0.78
CA LEU A 130 13.03 13.30 -0.03
C LEU A 130 12.12 14.53 0.05
N TYR A 131 12.67 15.66 0.41
CA TYR A 131 11.94 16.92 0.52
C TYR A 131 12.15 17.79 -0.72
N ASP A 132 11.09 18.45 -1.18
CA ASP A 132 11.19 19.39 -2.31
C ASP A 132 12.02 20.63 -1.88
N PRO A 133 13.23 20.83 -2.45
CA PRO A 133 14.10 21.94 -2.07
C PRO A 133 13.56 23.31 -2.44
N GLN A 134 12.63 23.41 -3.38
CA GLN A 134 12.04 24.69 -3.82
C GLN A 134 11.04 25.25 -2.80
N LYS A 135 10.58 24.43 -1.87
CA LYS A 135 9.62 24.82 -0.83
C LYS A 135 10.26 24.79 0.57
N ARG A 136 11.55 25.04 0.67
CA ARG A 136 12.26 25.12 1.96
C ARG A 136 11.54 26.08 2.89
N LEU A 137 11.23 25.59 4.07
CA LEU A 137 10.79 26.42 5.17
C LEU A 137 11.95 27.35 5.60
N PRO A 138 11.66 28.54 6.13
CA PRO A 138 12.68 29.36 6.75
C PRO A 138 13.49 28.53 7.76
N GLU A 139 14.80 28.69 7.75
CA GLU A 139 15.80 27.89 8.44
C GLU A 139 15.54 27.68 9.94
N TYR A 140 14.79 28.61 10.56
CA TYR A 140 14.44 28.55 11.98
C TYR A 140 13.26 27.61 12.32
N ILE A 141 12.54 27.06 11.32
CA ILE A 141 11.40 26.16 11.57
C ILE A 141 11.82 24.70 11.51
N VAL A 142 12.85 24.36 10.76
CA VAL A 142 13.30 22.98 10.55
C VAL A 142 14.81 22.90 10.56
N THR A 143 15.41 23.18 11.72
CA THR A 143 16.82 22.85 11.95
C THR A 143 16.97 21.33 11.97
N GLY A 144 17.58 20.76 10.92
CA GLY A 144 17.89 19.33 10.84
C GLY A 144 17.19 18.51 9.76
N LEU A 145 16.27 19.08 8.97
CA LEU A 145 15.80 18.44 7.75
C LEU A 145 16.80 18.72 6.62
N GLY A 146 17.72 17.78 6.40
CA GLY A 146 18.51 17.73 5.17
C GLY A 146 17.62 17.42 3.96
N ASP A 147 18.17 17.42 2.75
CA ASP A 147 17.44 17.11 1.53
C ASP A 147 16.90 15.66 1.50
N CYS A 148 17.37 14.79 2.41
CA CYS A 148 16.94 13.41 2.59
C CYS A 148 16.92 13.03 4.09
N GLY A 149 15.77 12.53 4.54
CA GLY A 149 15.60 11.93 5.87
C GLY A 149 15.61 10.42 5.78
N PHE A 150 16.43 9.74 6.59
CA PHE A 150 16.41 8.28 6.69
C PHE A 150 15.18 7.81 7.46
N LEU A 151 14.46 6.83 6.91
CA LEU A 151 13.26 6.25 7.49
C LEU A 151 13.48 4.78 7.83
N TYR A 152 12.98 4.38 9.00
CA TYR A 152 12.86 2.97 9.37
C TYR A 152 11.67 2.77 10.30
N GLY A 153 11.16 1.56 10.32
CA GLY A 153 9.99 1.27 11.14
C GLY A 153 9.45 -0.14 10.94
N ILE A 154 8.25 -0.35 11.46
CA ILE A 154 7.49 -1.59 11.34
C ILE A 154 6.24 -1.37 10.51
N TYR A 155 5.76 -2.46 9.88
CA TYR A 155 4.63 -2.43 8.96
C TYR A 155 3.65 -3.56 9.24
N PRO A 156 2.78 -3.48 10.27
CA PRO A 156 1.68 -4.42 10.41
C PRO A 156 0.68 -4.25 9.27
N ALA A 157 0.16 -5.36 8.75
CA ALA A 157 -0.74 -5.37 7.61
C ALA A 157 -1.71 -6.55 7.63
N VAL A 158 -2.84 -6.35 6.94
CA VAL A 158 -3.82 -7.38 6.60
C VAL A 158 -3.98 -7.37 5.08
N GLU A 159 -4.04 -8.55 4.47
CA GLU A 159 -4.14 -8.73 3.03
C GLU A 159 -5.20 -9.77 2.70
N LEU A 160 -6.13 -9.42 1.81
CA LEU A 160 -7.12 -10.31 1.23
C LEU A 160 -6.68 -10.66 -0.19
N GLU A 161 -6.58 -11.95 -0.48
CA GLU A 161 -6.31 -12.50 -1.81
C GLU A 161 -7.58 -13.07 -2.42
N LEU A 162 -7.92 -12.61 -3.62
CA LEU A 162 -9.04 -13.11 -4.42
C LEU A 162 -8.49 -13.71 -5.71
N PHE A 163 -8.47 -15.03 -5.82
CA PHE A 163 -7.94 -15.74 -6.98
C PHE A 163 -8.91 -15.67 -8.15
N ILE A 164 -8.49 -15.03 -9.24
CA ILE A 164 -9.23 -14.96 -10.51
C ILE A 164 -8.90 -16.14 -11.40
N SER A 165 -7.63 -16.58 -11.38
CA SER A 165 -7.15 -17.70 -12.15
C SER A 165 -6.16 -18.54 -11.35
N ARG A 166 -5.61 -19.57 -11.99
CA ARG A 166 -4.57 -20.43 -11.38
C ARG A 166 -3.31 -19.64 -11.00
N GLN A 167 -3.00 -18.58 -11.71
CA GLN A 167 -1.75 -17.82 -11.56
C GLN A 167 -1.97 -16.40 -11.07
N THR A 168 -3.21 -15.87 -11.16
CA THR A 168 -3.48 -14.46 -10.91
C THR A 168 -4.47 -14.29 -9.79
N CYS A 169 -4.17 -13.40 -8.85
CA CYS A 169 -5.13 -12.95 -7.84
C CYS A 169 -5.16 -11.43 -7.72
N ILE A 170 -6.31 -10.92 -7.31
CA ILE A 170 -6.46 -9.54 -6.84
C ILE A 170 -6.09 -9.50 -5.37
N LEU A 171 -5.40 -8.43 -4.99
CA LEU A 171 -5.01 -8.13 -3.63
C LEU A 171 -5.80 -6.92 -3.14
N ILE A 172 -6.31 -7.00 -1.91
CA ILE A 172 -6.77 -5.85 -1.16
C ILE A 172 -5.96 -5.83 0.12
N ARG A 173 -5.27 -4.72 0.37
CA ARG A 173 -4.34 -4.62 1.48
C ARG A 173 -4.63 -3.40 2.34
N CYS A 174 -4.59 -3.58 3.66
CA CYS A 174 -4.61 -2.51 4.64
C CYS A 174 -3.34 -2.63 5.49
N GLY A 175 -2.64 -1.52 5.68
CA GLY A 175 -1.39 -1.48 6.44
C GLY A 175 -1.31 -0.27 7.34
N LEU A 176 -0.46 -0.39 8.36
CA LEU A 176 -0.23 0.65 9.36
C LEU A 176 1.29 0.84 9.55
N PRO A 177 1.99 1.49 8.60
CA PRO A 177 3.39 1.80 8.80
C PRO A 177 3.60 2.71 10.01
N VAL A 178 4.46 2.28 10.92
CA VAL A 178 4.87 3.02 12.11
C VAL A 178 6.32 3.41 11.92
N ASN A 179 6.57 4.70 11.69
CA ASN A 179 7.89 5.28 11.49
C ASN A 179 8.52 5.66 12.83
N PHE A 180 9.74 5.24 13.07
CA PHE A 180 10.46 5.60 14.28
C PHE A 180 11.31 6.85 14.13
N SER A 181 11.72 7.20 12.92
CA SER A 181 12.62 8.31 12.61
C SER A 181 11.98 9.51 11.91
N SER A 182 10.74 9.37 11.40
CA SER A 182 10.10 10.51 10.70
C SER A 182 9.68 11.61 11.67
N PRO A 183 10.09 12.86 11.44
CA PRO A 183 9.63 14.01 12.22
C PRO A 183 8.21 14.44 11.88
N LEU A 184 7.72 14.08 10.67
CA LEU A 184 6.44 14.57 10.14
C LEU A 184 5.26 13.66 10.45
N SER A 185 5.45 12.34 10.42
CA SER A 185 4.37 11.39 10.66
C SER A 185 4.89 10.08 11.22
N LYS A 186 4.54 9.80 12.47
CA LYS A 186 4.93 8.54 13.12
C LYS A 186 4.07 7.35 12.66
N VAL A 187 2.79 7.58 12.40
CA VAL A 187 1.85 6.51 12.04
C VAL A 187 1.07 6.95 10.81
N ARG A 188 0.95 6.04 9.85
CA ARG A 188 0.20 6.27 8.60
C ARG A 188 -0.74 5.10 8.38
N TYR A 189 -1.95 5.36 7.91
CA TYR A 189 -2.88 4.32 7.47
C TYR A 189 -2.81 4.20 5.96
N THR A 190 -2.62 2.99 5.45
CA THR A 190 -2.59 2.74 4.02
C THR A 190 -3.64 1.69 3.65
N THR A 191 -4.34 1.91 2.55
CA THR A 191 -5.19 0.90 1.93
C THR A 191 -4.88 0.84 0.45
N GLY A 192 -4.85 -0.35 -0.12
CA GLY A 192 -4.46 -0.52 -1.51
C GLY A 192 -5.14 -1.68 -2.19
N ILE A 193 -5.10 -1.63 -3.51
CA ILE A 193 -5.53 -2.71 -4.39
C ILE A 193 -4.40 -3.04 -5.36
N GLY A 194 -4.25 -4.32 -5.66
CA GLY A 194 -3.18 -4.78 -6.53
C GLY A 194 -3.51 -6.08 -7.23
N ALA A 195 -2.54 -6.55 -7.99
CA ALA A 195 -2.56 -7.85 -8.62
C ALA A 195 -1.29 -8.62 -8.28
N ARG A 196 -1.43 -9.93 -8.17
CA ARG A 196 -0.32 -10.87 -7.95
C ARG A 196 -0.33 -11.93 -9.03
N ILE A 197 0.85 -12.24 -9.54
CA ILE A 197 1.10 -13.34 -10.45
C ILE A 197 1.96 -14.36 -9.73
N ASN A 198 1.46 -15.59 -9.64
CA ASN A 198 2.17 -16.72 -9.09
C ASN A 198 3.04 -17.34 -10.19
N LEU A 199 4.31 -17.49 -9.92
CA LEU A 199 5.29 -18.06 -10.82
C LEU A 199 5.35 -19.58 -10.59
N ASN A 200 5.49 -20.32 -11.67
CA ASN A 200 5.60 -21.79 -11.61
C ASN A 200 7.01 -22.21 -11.25
#